data_ba003ac65de8270e1df5ef195e615d7f
#
_entry.id   ba003ac65de8270e1df5ef195e615d7f
#
_cell.length_a   1.000
_cell.length_b   1.000
_cell.length_c   1.000
_cell.angle_alpha   90.00
_cell.angle_beta   90.00
_cell.angle_gamma   90.00
#
_symmetry.space_group_name_H-M   'P 1'
#
loop_
_entity.id
_entity.type
_entity.pdbx_description
1 polymer ?
#
loop_
_entity_poly.entity_id
_entity_poly.type
_entity_poly.pdbx_seq_one_letter_code
_entity_poly.pdbx_strand_id
1 'polypeptide(L)'
;MLKNLEKKLNEVLQLYNSIQTKLTDSNLSSKDRISLSKKFATLEQVLQNKALIEKTEKSLIETKELLKEETEPELIEMAKLDINDLEKKFEDQNNSLKKLLIPKDIDDEKNAIIEIRAGTGGDEAALFSMVLLKMYQKYAGLKGWKTELLNFNETSIGGCKEAIISFSGDDVFSTL
;
A
#
# COMPACT_ATOMS: atom_id res chain seq x y z
N MET A 1 2.16 10.98 20.30
CA MET A 1 2.01 10.17 19.08
C MET A 1 2.05 8.66 19.37
N LEU A 2 3.04 8.17 20.14
CA LEU A 2 3.20 6.74 20.50
C LEU A 2 1.98 6.12 21.20
N LYS A 3 1.40 6.78 22.22
CA LYS A 3 0.21 6.25 22.93
C LYS A 3 -1.01 5.99 22.04
N ASN A 4 -1.17 6.77 20.97
CA ASN A 4 -2.29 6.58 20.03
C ASN A 4 -2.03 5.39 19.09
N LEU A 5 -0.77 5.14 18.74
CA LEU A 5 -0.34 3.99 17.95
C LEU A 5 -0.52 2.69 18.73
N GLU A 6 -0.06 2.65 19.98
CA GLU A 6 -0.24 1.50 20.87
C GLU A 6 -1.72 1.15 21.10
N LYS A 7 -2.56 2.18 21.29
CA LYS A 7 -4.01 1.97 21.42
C LYS A 7 -4.58 1.33 20.16
N LYS A 8 -4.26 1.84 18.97
CA LYS A 8 -4.69 1.26 17.69
C LYS A 8 -4.20 -0.17 17.51
N LEU A 9 -2.95 -0.46 17.87
CA LEU A 9 -2.41 -1.84 17.78
C LEU A 9 -3.13 -2.81 18.71
N ASN A 10 -3.51 -2.37 19.91
CA ASN A 10 -4.31 -3.18 20.82
C ASN A 10 -5.73 -3.43 20.28
N GLU A 11 -6.35 -2.42 19.67
CA GLU A 11 -7.64 -2.58 18.99
C GLU A 11 -7.54 -3.58 17.82
N VAL A 12 -6.46 -3.52 17.02
CA VAL A 12 -6.16 -4.48 15.94
C VAL A 12 -6.03 -5.89 16.49
N LEU A 13 -5.28 -6.08 17.59
CA LEU A 13 -5.10 -7.40 18.21
C LEU A 13 -6.41 -7.98 18.71
N GLN A 14 -7.24 -7.17 19.37
CA GLN A 14 -8.56 -7.61 19.83
C GLN A 14 -9.47 -8.01 18.66
N LEU A 15 -9.47 -7.21 17.59
CA LEU A 15 -10.25 -7.51 16.40
C LEU A 15 -9.75 -8.77 15.69
N TYR A 16 -8.44 -8.96 15.57
CA TYR A 16 -7.82 -10.16 15.01
C TYR A 16 -8.29 -11.42 15.75
N ASN A 17 -8.19 -11.45 17.08
CA ASN A 17 -8.62 -12.57 17.89
C ASN A 17 -10.14 -12.84 17.76
N SER A 18 -10.94 -11.78 17.70
CA SER A 18 -12.41 -11.89 17.51
C SER A 18 -12.76 -12.49 16.15
N ILE A 19 -12.07 -12.07 15.07
CA ILE A 19 -12.30 -12.60 13.72
C ILE A 19 -11.81 -14.05 13.64
N GLN A 20 -10.67 -14.37 14.22
CA GLN A 20 -10.13 -15.73 14.29
C GLN A 20 -11.17 -16.69 14.90
N THR A 21 -11.76 -16.31 16.03
CA THR A 21 -12.80 -17.10 16.68
C THR A 21 -14.04 -17.24 15.81
N LYS A 22 -14.47 -16.17 15.11
CA LYS A 22 -15.63 -16.24 14.20
C LYS A 22 -15.37 -17.15 12.99
N LEU A 23 -14.17 -17.15 12.44
CA LEU A 23 -13.81 -18.01 11.29
C LEU A 23 -13.84 -19.51 11.61
N THR A 24 -13.76 -19.89 12.89
CA THR A 24 -13.92 -21.30 13.34
C THR A 24 -15.38 -21.74 13.41
N ASP A 25 -16.35 -20.81 13.33
CA ASP A 25 -17.78 -21.16 13.33
C ASP A 25 -18.17 -21.85 12.02
N SER A 26 -18.70 -23.07 12.13
CA SER A 26 -19.17 -23.87 10.99
C SER A 26 -20.44 -23.33 10.33
N ASN A 27 -21.21 -22.48 11.02
CA ASN A 27 -22.47 -21.92 10.53
C ASN A 27 -22.28 -20.62 9.73
N LEU A 28 -21.04 -20.17 9.51
CA LEU A 28 -20.79 -18.93 8.80
C LEU A 28 -21.14 -19.04 7.31
N SER A 29 -21.86 -18.04 6.79
CA SER A 29 -22.18 -18.02 5.36
C SER A 29 -20.89 -17.89 4.52
N SER A 30 -20.86 -18.43 3.29
CA SER A 30 -19.71 -18.33 2.40
C SER A 30 -19.29 -16.87 2.12
N LYS A 31 -20.26 -15.96 2.02
CA LYS A 31 -20.03 -14.53 1.78
C LYS A 31 -19.36 -13.86 2.99
N ASP A 32 -19.85 -14.16 4.19
CA ASP A 32 -19.29 -13.61 5.42
C ASP A 32 -17.88 -14.17 5.68
N ARG A 33 -17.68 -15.46 5.39
CA ARG A 33 -16.37 -16.11 5.49
C ARG A 33 -15.31 -15.42 4.61
N ILE A 34 -15.65 -15.12 3.34
CA ILE A 34 -14.75 -14.41 2.42
C ILE A 34 -14.43 -13.01 2.96
N SER A 35 -15.44 -12.26 3.41
CA SER A 35 -15.24 -10.92 3.96
C SER A 35 -14.37 -10.93 5.21
N LEU A 36 -14.64 -11.86 6.15
CA LEU A 36 -13.85 -11.99 7.36
C LEU A 36 -12.40 -12.45 7.08
N SER A 37 -12.20 -13.35 6.10
CA SER A 37 -10.86 -13.80 5.71
C SER A 37 -10.01 -12.67 5.12
N LYS A 38 -10.60 -11.80 4.29
CA LYS A 38 -9.92 -10.59 3.78
C LYS A 38 -9.49 -9.68 4.93
N LYS A 39 -10.41 -9.38 5.86
CA LYS A 39 -10.10 -8.56 7.04
C LYS A 39 -9.04 -9.21 7.92
N PHE A 40 -9.11 -10.51 8.13
CA PHE A 40 -8.13 -11.28 8.90
C PHE A 40 -6.73 -11.14 8.29
N ALA A 41 -6.59 -11.34 6.97
CA ALA A 41 -5.32 -11.21 6.28
C ALA A 41 -4.72 -9.78 6.41
N THR A 42 -5.54 -8.74 6.32
CA THR A 42 -5.09 -7.35 6.52
C THR A 42 -4.58 -7.12 7.95
N LEU A 43 -5.31 -7.61 8.96
CA LEU A 43 -4.90 -7.48 10.36
C LEU A 43 -3.63 -8.30 10.66
N GLU A 44 -3.50 -9.47 10.07
CA GLU A 44 -2.31 -10.31 10.17
C GLU A 44 -1.07 -9.60 9.64
N GLN A 45 -1.16 -8.90 8.50
CA GLN A 45 -0.06 -8.09 7.98
C GLN A 45 0.37 -6.99 8.96
N VAL A 46 -0.58 -6.34 9.64
CA VAL A 46 -0.27 -5.34 10.68
C VAL A 46 0.51 -5.97 11.83
N LEU A 47 0.06 -7.12 12.32
CA LEU A 47 0.72 -7.82 13.43
C LEU A 47 2.11 -8.36 13.05
N GLN A 48 2.27 -8.87 11.82
CA GLN A 48 3.56 -9.31 11.30
C GLN A 48 4.54 -8.13 11.18
N ASN A 49 4.10 -6.98 10.67
CA ASN A 49 4.93 -5.77 10.63
C ASN A 49 5.34 -5.31 12.03
N LYS A 50 4.42 -5.34 13.01
CA LYS A 50 4.73 -5.02 14.39
C LYS A 50 5.83 -5.95 14.94
N ALA A 51 5.71 -7.26 14.74
CA ALA A 51 6.70 -8.23 15.18
C ALA A 51 8.08 -8.02 14.52
N LEU A 52 8.10 -7.63 13.24
CA LEU A 52 9.35 -7.28 12.54
C LEU A 52 10.01 -6.03 13.12
N ILE A 53 9.21 -5.00 13.47
CA ILE A 53 9.71 -3.78 14.12
C ILE A 53 10.32 -4.10 15.48
N GLU A 54 9.62 -4.86 16.31
CA GLU A 54 10.12 -5.29 17.64
C GLU A 54 11.43 -6.07 17.53
N LYS A 55 11.54 -6.96 16.54
CA LYS A 55 12.77 -7.71 16.27
C LYS A 55 13.92 -6.78 15.85
N THR A 56 13.65 -5.82 14.94
CA THR A 56 14.67 -4.88 14.47
C THR A 56 15.11 -3.94 15.61
N GLU A 57 14.17 -3.46 16.43
CA GLU A 57 14.46 -2.64 17.62
C GLU A 57 15.35 -3.37 18.61
N LYS A 58 15.04 -4.64 18.88
CA LYS A 58 15.85 -5.49 19.76
C LYS A 58 17.27 -5.64 19.22
N SER A 59 17.43 -5.97 17.93
CA SER A 59 18.75 -6.08 17.31
C SER A 59 19.52 -4.75 17.35
N LEU A 60 18.82 -3.62 17.16
CA LEU A 60 19.43 -2.29 17.24
C LEU A 60 19.95 -1.98 18.65
N ILE A 61 19.19 -2.35 19.68
CA ILE A 61 19.60 -2.17 21.08
C ILE A 61 20.82 -3.05 21.37
N GLU A 62 20.77 -4.34 21.02
CA GLU A 62 21.86 -5.30 21.22
C GLU A 62 23.14 -4.85 20.52
N THR A 63 23.08 -4.40 19.26
CA THR A 63 24.24 -3.92 18.51
C THR A 63 24.81 -2.63 19.14
N LYS A 64 23.94 -1.71 19.62
CA LYS A 64 24.38 -0.50 20.33
C LYS A 64 25.04 -0.80 21.68
N GLU A 65 24.61 -1.84 22.38
CA GLU A 65 25.23 -2.29 23.63
C GLU A 65 26.60 -2.92 23.37
N LEU A 66 26.70 -3.80 22.37
CA LEU A 66 27.97 -4.40 21.95
C LEU A 66 29.00 -3.32 21.55
N LEU A 67 28.57 -2.29 20.82
CA LEU A 67 29.45 -1.20 20.42
C LEU A 67 30.05 -0.43 21.61
N LYS A 68 29.39 -0.40 22.77
CA LYS A 68 29.91 0.30 23.96
C LYS A 68 31.07 -0.47 24.64
N GLU A 69 31.08 -1.78 24.49
CA GLU A 69 32.06 -2.66 25.12
C GLU A 69 33.21 -3.03 24.16
N GLU A 70 33.04 -2.78 22.85
CA GLU A 70 34.00 -3.13 21.82
C GLU A 70 35.18 -2.15 21.76
N THR A 71 36.38 -2.68 21.61
CA THR A 71 37.63 -1.92 21.58
C THR A 71 38.40 -2.06 20.26
N GLU A 72 38.05 -3.05 19.44
CA GLU A 72 38.72 -3.31 18.17
C GLU A 72 38.20 -2.37 17.07
N PRO A 73 39.06 -1.56 16.42
CA PRO A 73 38.63 -0.53 15.47
C PRO A 73 37.79 -1.08 14.29
N GLU A 74 38.15 -2.26 13.77
CA GLU A 74 37.43 -2.87 12.64
C GLU A 74 36.00 -3.30 13.03
N LEU A 75 35.85 -3.90 14.22
CA LEU A 75 34.55 -4.31 14.73
C LEU A 75 33.66 -3.10 15.09
N ILE A 76 34.28 -2.03 15.60
CA ILE A 76 33.59 -0.75 15.83
C ILE A 76 33.02 -0.17 14.52
N GLU A 77 33.80 -0.20 13.43
CA GLU A 77 33.36 0.31 12.14
C GLU A 77 32.21 -0.55 11.56
N MET A 78 32.34 -1.87 11.63
CA MET A 78 31.27 -2.80 11.22
C MET A 78 29.99 -2.57 12.04
N ALA A 79 30.09 -2.49 13.36
CA ALA A 79 28.93 -2.25 14.20
C ALA A 79 28.23 -0.92 13.91
N LYS A 80 28.98 0.14 13.56
CA LYS A 80 28.40 1.43 13.13
C LYS A 80 27.64 1.32 11.81
N LEU A 81 28.14 0.56 10.84
CA LEU A 81 27.47 0.31 9.58
C LEU A 81 26.17 -0.48 9.82
N ASP A 82 26.22 -1.54 10.63
CA ASP A 82 25.05 -2.33 10.98
C ASP A 82 23.99 -1.49 11.69
N ILE A 83 24.40 -0.60 12.61
CA ILE A 83 23.47 0.32 13.29
C ILE A 83 22.76 1.22 12.28
N ASN A 84 23.48 1.81 11.33
CA ASN A 84 22.89 2.69 10.31
C ASN A 84 21.85 1.92 9.44
N ASP A 85 22.17 0.70 9.04
CA ASP A 85 21.26 -0.14 8.26
C ASP A 85 20.02 -0.56 9.07
N LEU A 86 20.21 -0.91 10.34
CA LEU A 86 19.10 -1.24 11.25
C LEU A 86 18.21 -0.03 11.54
N GLU A 87 18.77 1.17 11.73
CA GLU A 87 18.01 2.41 11.92
C GLU A 87 17.16 2.73 10.71
N LYS A 88 17.73 2.65 9.51
CA LYS A 88 17.00 2.85 8.26
C LYS A 88 15.87 1.83 8.09
N LYS A 89 16.17 0.55 8.34
CA LYS A 89 15.18 -0.53 8.28
C LYS A 89 14.05 -0.32 9.30
N PHE A 90 14.38 0.11 10.51
CA PHE A 90 13.41 0.41 11.56
C PHE A 90 12.50 1.57 11.15
N GLU A 91 13.04 2.62 10.53
CA GLU A 91 12.26 3.74 10.03
C GLU A 91 11.32 3.33 8.90
N ASP A 92 11.81 2.57 7.91
CA ASP A 92 11.02 2.08 6.78
C ASP A 92 9.88 1.16 7.25
N GLN A 93 10.15 0.27 8.20
CA GLN A 93 9.14 -0.60 8.81
C GLN A 93 8.07 0.20 9.58
N ASN A 94 8.47 1.20 10.35
CA ASN A 94 7.52 2.09 11.05
C ASN A 94 6.65 2.87 10.07
N ASN A 95 7.21 3.36 8.97
CA ASN A 95 6.45 4.06 7.94
C ASN A 95 5.46 3.13 7.23
N SER A 96 5.85 1.88 6.99
CA SER A 96 4.98 0.84 6.45
C SER A 96 3.83 0.51 7.41
N LEU A 97 4.12 0.34 8.70
CA LEU A 97 3.10 0.10 9.73
C LEU A 97 2.10 1.26 9.81
N LYS A 98 2.58 2.51 9.78
CA LYS A 98 1.69 3.69 9.78
C LYS A 98 0.73 3.67 8.60
N LYS A 99 1.20 3.31 7.39
CA LYS A 99 0.37 3.19 6.19
C LYS A 99 -0.70 2.10 6.35
N LEU A 100 -0.33 0.94 6.90
CA LEU A 100 -1.27 -0.17 7.16
C LEU A 100 -2.35 0.16 8.20
N LEU A 101 -2.08 1.10 9.11
CA LEU A 101 -3.02 1.54 10.15
C LEU A 101 -3.93 2.69 9.71
N ILE A 102 -3.76 3.22 8.51
CA ILE A 102 -4.70 4.17 7.92
C ILE A 102 -5.97 3.39 7.59
N PRO A 103 -7.15 3.82 8.09
CA PRO A 103 -8.40 3.16 7.72
C PRO A 103 -8.56 3.25 6.20
N LYS A 104 -8.77 2.11 5.54
CA LYS A 104 -9.18 2.10 4.13
C LYS A 104 -10.58 2.69 4.03
N ASP A 105 -10.77 3.56 3.04
CA ASP A 105 -12.11 4.03 2.68
C ASP A 105 -12.90 2.86 2.06
N ILE A 106 -14.23 2.88 2.24
CA ILE A 106 -15.11 1.89 1.62
C ILE A 106 -15.01 1.96 0.09
N ASP A 107 -14.67 3.13 -0.43
CA ASP A 107 -14.54 3.39 -1.85
C ASP A 107 -13.20 2.95 -2.43
N ASP A 108 -12.17 2.72 -1.61
CA ASP A 108 -10.82 2.32 -2.04
C ASP A 108 -10.81 1.01 -2.87
N GLU A 109 -11.73 0.08 -2.59
CA GLU A 109 -11.88 -1.19 -3.32
C GLU A 109 -12.73 -1.07 -4.60
N LYS A 110 -13.23 0.13 -4.93
CA LYS A 110 -14.05 0.34 -6.12
C LYS A 110 -13.20 0.44 -7.38
N ASN A 111 -13.82 0.11 -8.50
CA ASN A 111 -13.29 0.43 -9.83
C ASN A 111 -13.35 1.94 -10.06
N ALA A 112 -12.48 2.45 -10.92
CA ALA A 112 -12.48 3.85 -11.31
C ALA A 112 -12.78 4.03 -12.79
N ILE A 113 -13.41 5.14 -13.13
CA ILE A 113 -13.57 5.59 -14.51
C ILE A 113 -12.84 6.93 -14.63
N ILE A 114 -11.91 7.01 -15.58
CA ILE A 114 -11.22 8.26 -15.90
C ILE A 114 -11.79 8.78 -17.21
N GLU A 115 -12.14 10.06 -17.20
CA GLU A 115 -12.52 10.82 -18.36
C GLU A 115 -11.42 11.83 -18.67
N ILE A 116 -10.92 11.81 -19.91
CA ILE A 116 -9.88 12.70 -20.41
C ILE A 116 -10.48 13.52 -21.55
N ARG A 117 -10.45 14.84 -21.42
CA ARG A 117 -10.94 15.76 -22.45
C ARG A 117 -9.88 16.79 -22.81
N ALA A 118 -9.73 17.05 -24.10
CA ALA A 118 -8.79 18.05 -24.60
C ALA A 118 -9.19 19.51 -24.25
N GLY A 119 -10.43 19.74 -23.83
CA GLY A 119 -10.92 21.07 -23.51
C GLY A 119 -10.91 22.00 -24.74
N THR A 120 -10.55 23.29 -24.52
CA THR A 120 -10.51 24.33 -25.56
C THR A 120 -9.14 24.52 -26.23
N GLY A 121 -8.17 23.60 -25.94
CA GLY A 121 -6.77 23.77 -26.32
C GLY A 121 -6.39 23.42 -27.77
N GLY A 122 -7.35 23.05 -28.62
CA GLY A 122 -7.04 22.69 -30.01
C GLY A 122 -6.24 21.40 -30.18
N ASP A 123 -5.39 21.35 -31.21
CA ASP A 123 -4.66 20.15 -31.62
C ASP A 123 -3.62 19.70 -30.63
N GLU A 124 -2.88 20.61 -30.02
CA GLU A 124 -1.87 20.30 -28.97
C GLU A 124 -2.51 19.64 -27.74
N ALA A 125 -3.67 20.16 -27.31
CA ALA A 125 -4.41 19.58 -26.19
C ALA A 125 -4.95 18.18 -26.54
N ALA A 126 -5.39 17.95 -27.77
CA ALA A 126 -5.83 16.64 -28.22
C ALA A 126 -4.67 15.63 -28.25
N LEU A 127 -3.48 16.05 -28.71
CA LEU A 127 -2.28 15.21 -28.66
C LEU A 127 -1.85 14.91 -27.22
N PHE A 128 -1.93 15.89 -26.32
CA PHE A 128 -1.61 15.68 -24.90
C PHE A 128 -2.60 14.73 -24.22
N SER A 129 -3.90 14.84 -24.54
CA SER A 129 -4.92 13.90 -24.04
C SER A 129 -4.61 12.47 -24.45
N MET A 130 -4.10 12.22 -25.66
CA MET A 130 -3.64 10.91 -26.10
C MET A 130 -2.43 10.42 -25.30
N VAL A 131 -1.49 11.31 -24.94
CA VAL A 131 -0.35 10.98 -24.10
C VAL A 131 -0.81 10.55 -22.71
N LEU A 132 -1.77 11.29 -22.11
CA LEU A 132 -2.36 10.94 -20.82
C LEU A 132 -3.06 9.58 -20.86
N LEU A 133 -3.87 9.32 -21.87
CA LEU A 133 -4.53 8.04 -22.05
C LEU A 133 -3.52 6.88 -22.06
N LYS A 134 -2.47 7.00 -22.87
CA LYS A 134 -1.39 6.00 -22.95
C LYS A 134 -0.65 5.84 -21.63
N MET A 135 -0.43 6.94 -20.90
CA MET A 135 0.20 6.92 -19.58
C MET A 135 -0.62 6.07 -18.60
N TYR A 136 -1.93 6.33 -18.48
CA TYR A 136 -2.82 5.58 -17.59
C TYR A 136 -2.94 4.12 -17.99
N GLN A 137 -3.03 3.80 -19.28
CA GLN A 137 -3.05 2.41 -19.76
C GLN A 137 -1.76 1.66 -19.40
N LYS A 138 -0.60 2.29 -19.59
CA LYS A 138 0.69 1.68 -19.20
C LYS A 138 0.80 1.51 -17.68
N TYR A 139 0.35 2.49 -16.93
CA TYR A 139 0.34 2.40 -15.46
C TYR A 139 -0.55 1.27 -14.97
N ALA A 140 -1.75 1.12 -15.55
CA ALA A 140 -2.62 0.00 -15.27
C ALA A 140 -1.96 -1.36 -15.58
N GLY A 141 -1.24 -1.47 -16.68
CA GLY A 141 -0.48 -2.67 -17.02
C GLY A 141 0.59 -3.01 -15.99
N LEU A 142 1.31 -1.99 -15.46
CA LEU A 142 2.29 -2.19 -14.39
C LEU A 142 1.65 -2.64 -13.07
N LYS A 143 0.42 -2.21 -12.81
CA LYS A 143 -0.36 -2.59 -11.63
C LYS A 143 -1.14 -3.91 -11.78
N GLY A 144 -1.17 -4.49 -12.99
CA GLY A 144 -1.94 -5.70 -13.29
C GLY A 144 -3.46 -5.44 -13.35
N TRP A 145 -3.88 -4.18 -13.51
CA TRP A 145 -5.30 -3.83 -13.64
C TRP A 145 -5.82 -4.11 -15.04
N LYS A 146 -7.10 -4.44 -15.12
CA LYS A 146 -7.82 -4.53 -16.41
C LYS A 146 -8.30 -3.14 -16.80
N THR A 147 -8.18 -2.82 -18.08
CA THR A 147 -8.66 -1.56 -18.65
C THR A 147 -9.66 -1.83 -19.76
N GLU A 148 -10.74 -1.05 -19.79
CA GLU A 148 -11.75 -1.08 -20.85
C GLU A 148 -12.02 0.34 -21.33
N LEU A 149 -11.84 0.56 -22.64
CA LEU A 149 -12.10 1.85 -23.26
C LEU A 149 -13.60 1.92 -23.55
N LEU A 150 -14.31 2.76 -22.79
CA LEU A 150 -15.78 2.91 -22.91
C LEU A 150 -16.18 3.87 -24.02
N ASN A 151 -15.39 4.94 -24.21
CA ASN A 151 -15.57 5.91 -25.27
C ASN A 151 -14.22 6.44 -25.76
N PHE A 152 -14.12 6.69 -27.07
CA PHE A 152 -12.90 7.23 -27.66
C PHE A 152 -13.23 8.05 -28.90
N ASN A 153 -12.87 9.32 -28.88
CA ASN A 153 -13.06 10.23 -29.99
C ASN A 153 -11.68 10.73 -30.47
N GLU A 154 -11.21 10.13 -31.55
CA GLU A 154 -9.92 10.43 -32.16
C GLU A 154 -10.00 11.68 -33.05
N THR A 155 -8.89 12.40 -33.11
CA THR A 155 -8.74 13.52 -34.09
C THR A 155 -7.95 13.05 -35.30
N SER A 156 -8.10 13.79 -36.43
CA SER A 156 -7.41 13.52 -37.69
C SER A 156 -5.88 13.53 -37.60
N ILE A 157 -5.32 14.14 -36.54
CA ILE A 157 -3.88 14.24 -36.29
C ILE A 157 -3.36 13.16 -35.32
N GLY A 158 -4.18 12.16 -34.96
CA GLY A 158 -3.80 11.10 -34.00
C GLY A 158 -3.88 11.55 -32.54
N GLY A 159 -4.54 12.65 -32.25
CA GLY A 159 -4.87 13.11 -30.90
C GLY A 159 -6.21 12.53 -30.43
N CYS A 160 -6.61 12.85 -29.19
CA CYS A 160 -7.87 12.43 -28.59
C CYS A 160 -8.66 13.65 -28.09
N LYS A 161 -9.88 13.87 -28.60
CA LYS A 161 -10.80 14.87 -28.07
C LYS A 161 -11.37 14.46 -26.72
N GLU A 162 -11.77 13.20 -26.61
CA GLU A 162 -12.37 12.62 -25.44
C GLU A 162 -12.05 11.12 -25.38
N ALA A 163 -11.65 10.67 -24.21
CA ALA A 163 -11.53 9.24 -23.89
C ALA A 163 -12.14 8.97 -22.53
N ILE A 164 -12.96 7.93 -22.44
CA ILE A 164 -13.50 7.41 -21.18
C ILE A 164 -12.99 5.99 -21.04
N ILE A 165 -12.21 5.74 -19.98
CA ILE A 165 -11.59 4.46 -19.72
C ILE A 165 -11.93 3.97 -18.31
N SER A 166 -12.39 2.72 -18.21
CA SER A 166 -12.64 2.05 -16.95
C SER A 166 -11.41 1.25 -16.51
N PHE A 167 -11.13 1.27 -15.22
CA PHE A 167 -10.06 0.51 -14.57
C PHE A 167 -10.66 -0.40 -13.52
N SER A 168 -10.28 -1.68 -13.53
CA SER A 168 -10.74 -2.67 -12.56
C SER A 168 -9.60 -3.52 -12.06
N GLY A 169 -9.56 -3.72 -10.74
CA GLY A 169 -8.50 -4.44 -10.02
C GLY A 169 -8.46 -4.05 -8.56
N ASP A 170 -7.41 -4.46 -7.88
CA ASP A 170 -7.24 -4.15 -6.46
C ASP A 170 -6.74 -2.72 -6.24
N ASP A 171 -7.34 -2.02 -5.25
CA ASP A 171 -6.97 -0.67 -4.82
C ASP A 171 -6.91 0.36 -5.98
N VAL A 172 -7.78 0.21 -6.99
CA VAL A 172 -7.80 1.09 -8.18
C VAL A 172 -8.21 2.51 -7.79
N PHE A 173 -9.35 2.66 -7.11
CA PHE A 173 -9.90 3.98 -6.76
C PHE A 173 -9.00 4.74 -5.79
N SER A 174 -8.37 4.04 -4.85
CA SER A 174 -7.42 4.66 -3.90
C SER A 174 -6.12 5.14 -4.54
N THR A 175 -5.81 4.67 -5.74
CA THR A 175 -4.53 4.95 -6.41
C THR A 175 -4.65 5.98 -7.53
N LEU A 176 -5.82 6.07 -8.20
CA LEU A 176 -6.11 7.00 -9.31
C LEU A 176 -6.79 8.28 -8.86
#